data_ad5e0b3f08974ddcdecc0d19e41e4141
#
_entry.id   ad5e0b3f08974ddcdecc0d19e41e4141
#
_cell.length_a   1.000
_cell.length_b   1.000
_cell.length_c   1.000
_cell.angle_alpha   90.00
_cell.angle_beta   90.00
_cell.angle_gamma   90.00
#
_symmetry.space_group_name_H-M   'P 1'
#
loop_
_entity.id
_entity.type
_entity.pdbx_description
1 polymer ?
#
loop_
_entity_poly.entity_id
_entity_poly.type
_entity_poly.pdbx_seq_one_letter_code
_entity_poly.pdbx_strand_id
1 'polypeptide(L)'
;MNFDFSDEQKQLRNEARKFLAEKCPPKVVRTVLDGEQPYDRQLWKGLAGMGFLGVAIPEEFGGAGAGHLELCVIAEEMGRALAPVPFSSTVYLAAEAILLAGDDTQKQKWLPLIAAGTAIGTLALFEGKGNPSPQAIKLSASGGTLNGIKKPVPDGAIADFAVVAARTGSSGRETDISLFLVDLKAEGVEA
;
A
#
# COMPACT_ATOMS: atom_id res chain seq x y z
N MET A 1 23.47 -22.34 11.80
CA MET A 1 22.72 -21.18 11.28
C MET A 1 21.37 -21.21 11.98
N ASN A 2 21.01 -20.16 12.72
CA ASN A 2 19.70 -20.08 13.39
C ASN A 2 18.72 -19.40 12.42
N PHE A 3 17.62 -20.08 12.06
CA PHE A 3 16.58 -19.54 11.18
C PHE A 3 15.38 -18.99 11.96
N ASP A 4 15.49 -18.91 13.29
CA ASP A 4 14.44 -18.36 14.13
C ASP A 4 14.52 -16.82 14.16
N PHE A 5 13.37 -16.18 14.45
CA PHE A 5 13.30 -14.75 14.63
C PHE A 5 14.15 -14.28 15.82
N SER A 6 14.67 -13.06 15.73
CA SER A 6 15.35 -12.41 16.86
C SER A 6 14.36 -12.13 18.00
N ASP A 7 14.89 -11.81 19.18
CA ASP A 7 14.06 -11.50 20.33
C ASP A 7 13.25 -10.22 20.11
N GLU A 8 13.82 -9.22 19.40
CA GLU A 8 13.13 -8.00 19.00
C GLU A 8 11.96 -8.30 18.02
N GLN A 9 12.18 -9.20 17.05
CA GLN A 9 11.13 -9.61 16.11
C GLN A 9 10.02 -10.41 16.80
N LYS A 10 10.37 -11.25 17.77
CA LYS A 10 9.38 -11.94 18.62
C LYS A 10 8.60 -10.97 19.49
N GLN A 11 9.26 -9.95 20.03
CA GLN A 11 8.58 -8.90 20.78
C GLN A 11 7.63 -8.11 19.88
N LEU A 12 8.06 -7.68 18.71
CA LEU A 12 7.23 -7.00 17.72
C LEU A 12 5.98 -7.83 17.37
N ARG A 13 6.15 -9.14 17.11
CA ARG A 13 5.04 -10.07 16.88
C ARG A 13 4.05 -10.09 18.05
N ASN A 14 4.55 -10.17 19.27
CA ASN A 14 3.71 -10.23 20.46
C ASN A 14 2.92 -8.93 20.65
N GLU A 15 3.52 -7.77 20.42
CA GLU A 15 2.85 -6.47 20.49
C GLU A 15 1.79 -6.34 19.38
N ALA A 16 2.10 -6.71 18.15
CA ALA A 16 1.15 -6.70 17.03
C ALA A 16 -0.04 -7.64 17.34
N ARG A 17 0.23 -8.85 17.81
CA ARG A 17 -0.78 -9.85 18.20
C ARG A 17 -1.69 -9.34 19.31
N LYS A 18 -1.11 -8.77 20.36
CA LYS A 18 -1.85 -8.21 21.49
C LYS A 18 -2.75 -7.06 21.05
N PHE A 19 -2.20 -6.12 20.29
CA PHE A 19 -2.96 -5.00 19.74
C PHE A 19 -4.14 -5.46 18.88
N LEU A 20 -3.89 -6.37 17.95
CA LEU A 20 -4.93 -6.88 17.05
C LEU A 20 -5.97 -7.74 17.79
N ALA A 21 -5.58 -8.53 18.79
CA ALA A 21 -6.52 -9.29 19.60
C ALA A 21 -7.49 -8.37 20.37
N GLU A 22 -7.01 -7.21 20.81
CA GLU A 22 -7.83 -6.22 21.52
C GLU A 22 -8.68 -5.37 20.57
N LYS A 23 -8.09 -4.87 19.47
CA LYS A 23 -8.71 -3.86 18.59
C LYS A 23 -9.42 -4.44 17.38
N CYS A 24 -9.11 -5.68 16.99
CA CYS A 24 -9.67 -6.35 15.81
C CYS A 24 -10.27 -7.74 16.16
N PRO A 25 -11.19 -7.83 17.15
CA PRO A 25 -11.90 -9.08 17.37
C PRO A 25 -12.81 -9.40 16.16
N PRO A 26 -13.24 -10.67 15.98
CA PRO A 26 -14.07 -11.10 14.85
C PRO A 26 -15.34 -10.25 14.62
N LYS A 27 -15.87 -9.63 15.66
CA LYS A 27 -17.01 -8.71 15.57
C LYS A 27 -16.67 -7.47 14.73
N VAL A 28 -15.46 -6.90 14.88
CA VAL A 28 -15.01 -5.73 14.09
C VAL A 28 -14.90 -6.11 12.63
N VAL A 29 -14.31 -7.27 12.31
CA VAL A 29 -14.22 -7.79 10.94
C VAL A 29 -15.61 -7.93 10.31
N ARG A 30 -16.56 -8.53 11.03
CA ARG A 30 -17.94 -8.69 10.55
C ARG A 30 -18.65 -7.35 10.37
N THR A 31 -18.42 -6.39 11.25
CA THR A 31 -19.03 -5.05 11.12
C THR A 31 -18.63 -4.37 9.81
N VAL A 32 -17.38 -4.55 9.36
CA VAL A 32 -16.93 -4.03 8.06
C VAL A 32 -17.49 -4.85 6.89
N LEU A 33 -17.47 -6.19 6.99
CA LEU A 33 -17.97 -7.07 5.93
C LEU A 33 -19.47 -6.91 5.67
N ASP A 34 -20.27 -6.74 6.73
CA ASP A 34 -21.73 -6.65 6.65
C ASP A 34 -22.21 -5.19 6.58
N GLY A 35 -21.29 -4.23 6.71
CA GLY A 35 -21.59 -2.79 6.78
C GLY A 35 -21.28 -2.03 5.50
N GLU A 36 -21.51 -0.72 5.55
CA GLU A 36 -21.26 0.21 4.45
C GLU A 36 -19.85 0.82 4.48
N GLN A 37 -19.14 0.69 5.63
CA GLN A 37 -17.79 1.25 5.77
C GLN A 37 -16.80 0.33 5.05
N PRO A 38 -15.97 0.87 4.15
CA PRO A 38 -15.03 0.06 3.36
C PRO A 38 -13.87 -0.50 4.19
N TYR A 39 -13.58 0.08 5.35
CA TYR A 39 -12.56 -0.40 6.29
C TYR A 39 -12.80 0.17 7.69
N ASP A 40 -12.13 -0.38 8.72
CA ASP A 40 -12.18 0.14 10.09
C ASP A 40 -11.19 1.29 10.27
N ARG A 41 -11.72 2.52 10.34
CA ARG A 41 -10.93 3.75 10.49
C ARG A 41 -10.22 3.85 11.85
N GLN A 42 -10.81 3.29 12.91
CA GLN A 42 -10.22 3.33 14.24
C GLN A 42 -9.05 2.37 14.34
N LEU A 43 -9.20 1.17 13.78
CA LEU A 43 -8.11 0.20 13.67
C LEU A 43 -6.96 0.77 12.84
N TRP A 44 -7.26 1.39 11.68
CA TRP A 44 -6.25 2.04 10.83
C TRP A 44 -5.45 3.09 11.58
N LYS A 45 -6.14 4.00 12.30
CA LYS A 45 -5.50 5.01 13.13
C LYS A 45 -4.67 4.41 14.27
N GLY A 46 -5.15 3.32 14.87
CA GLY A 46 -4.43 2.60 15.90
C GLY A 46 -3.14 1.98 15.38
N LEU A 47 -3.17 1.36 14.19
CA LEU A 47 -1.98 0.80 13.52
C LEU A 47 -0.93 1.88 13.21
N ALA A 48 -1.38 3.06 12.75
CA ALA A 48 -0.51 4.22 12.57
C ALA A 48 0.14 4.65 13.89
N GLY A 49 -0.65 4.75 14.97
CA GLY A 49 -0.17 5.09 16.31
C GLY A 49 0.85 4.10 16.90
N MET A 50 0.78 2.84 16.48
CA MET A 50 1.77 1.81 16.82
C MET A 50 3.01 1.85 15.91
N GLY A 51 3.04 2.69 14.88
CA GLY A 51 4.13 2.76 13.90
C GLY A 51 4.14 1.62 12.87
N PHE A 52 3.12 0.77 12.86
CA PHE A 52 3.09 -0.42 11.99
C PHE A 52 2.98 -0.09 10.51
N LEU A 53 2.39 1.05 10.15
CA LEU A 53 2.29 1.49 8.76
C LEU A 53 3.63 1.96 8.19
N GLY A 54 4.53 2.44 9.06
CA GLY A 54 5.85 2.95 8.69
C GLY A 54 7.00 2.01 9.02
N VAL A 55 6.75 0.73 9.39
CA VAL A 55 7.79 -0.17 9.89
C VAL A 55 8.96 -0.34 8.94
N ALA A 56 8.73 -0.46 7.63
CA ALA A 56 9.76 -0.58 6.60
C ALA A 56 10.16 0.75 5.96
N ILE A 57 9.44 1.85 6.26
CA ILE A 57 9.77 3.18 5.75
C ILE A 57 11.00 3.70 6.52
N PRO A 58 12.02 4.26 5.83
CA PRO A 58 13.19 4.85 6.49
C PRO A 58 12.83 5.96 7.47
N GLU A 59 13.65 6.14 8.51
CA GLU A 59 13.44 7.16 9.56
C GLU A 59 13.41 8.57 8.99
N GLU A 60 14.19 8.87 7.97
CA GLU A 60 14.21 10.17 7.28
C GLU A 60 12.87 10.55 6.64
N PHE A 61 11.99 9.57 6.40
CA PHE A 61 10.62 9.74 5.91
C PHE A 61 9.57 9.45 6.98
N GLY A 62 9.95 9.47 8.26
CA GLY A 62 9.02 9.31 9.38
C GLY A 62 8.61 7.88 9.70
N GLY A 63 9.28 6.89 9.14
CA GLY A 63 9.11 5.49 9.46
C GLY A 63 10.01 5.00 10.58
N ALA A 64 10.01 3.69 10.83
CA ALA A 64 10.85 3.04 11.83
C ALA A 64 12.17 2.49 11.27
N GLY A 65 12.33 2.39 9.96
CA GLY A 65 13.55 1.88 9.31
C GLY A 65 13.89 0.43 9.63
N ALA A 66 12.92 -0.36 10.15
CA ALA A 66 13.20 -1.70 10.65
C ALA A 66 13.41 -2.74 9.54
N GLY A 67 12.74 -2.56 8.40
CA GLY A 67 12.94 -3.38 7.21
C GLY A 67 11.81 -4.36 6.89
N HIS A 68 12.03 -5.15 5.84
CA HIS A 68 10.99 -6.02 5.28
C HIS A 68 10.70 -7.26 6.13
N LEU A 69 11.66 -7.73 6.93
CA LEU A 69 11.43 -8.90 7.79
C LEU A 69 10.47 -8.54 8.92
N GLU A 70 10.62 -7.38 9.52
CA GLU A 70 9.71 -6.83 10.53
C GLU A 70 8.34 -6.55 9.93
N LEU A 71 8.30 -6.05 8.69
CA LEU A 71 7.04 -5.90 7.95
C LEU A 71 6.34 -7.24 7.74
N CYS A 72 7.06 -8.32 7.41
CA CYS A 72 6.50 -9.67 7.30
C CYS A 72 5.93 -10.17 8.63
N VAL A 73 6.59 -9.87 9.75
CA VAL A 73 6.10 -10.23 11.10
C VAL A 73 4.74 -9.58 11.38
N ILE A 74 4.59 -8.29 11.05
CA ILE A 74 3.33 -7.56 11.19
C ILE A 74 2.28 -8.11 10.21
N ALA A 75 2.67 -8.38 8.95
CA ALA A 75 1.79 -8.92 7.93
C ALA A 75 1.14 -10.25 8.33
N GLU A 76 1.92 -11.14 8.95
CA GLU A 76 1.42 -12.41 9.46
C GLU A 76 0.32 -12.20 10.50
N GLU A 77 0.51 -11.28 11.44
CA GLU A 77 -0.48 -10.99 12.48
C GLU A 77 -1.72 -10.25 11.93
N MET A 78 -1.52 -9.35 10.95
CA MET A 78 -2.63 -8.71 10.23
C MET A 78 -3.50 -9.74 9.51
N GLY A 79 -2.88 -10.68 8.79
CA GLY A 79 -3.58 -11.78 8.13
C GLY A 79 -4.30 -12.70 9.10
N ARG A 80 -3.66 -13.06 10.21
CA ARG A 80 -4.24 -13.90 11.26
C ARG A 80 -5.49 -13.25 11.89
N ALA A 81 -5.48 -11.93 12.06
CA ALA A 81 -6.62 -11.18 12.60
C ALA A 81 -7.68 -10.84 11.54
N LEU A 82 -7.42 -11.10 10.24
CA LEU A 82 -8.25 -10.64 9.11
C LEU A 82 -8.54 -9.13 9.19
N ALA A 83 -7.52 -8.34 9.52
CA ALA A 83 -7.67 -6.93 9.80
C ALA A 83 -8.27 -6.17 8.59
N PRO A 84 -9.48 -5.60 8.71
CA PRO A 84 -10.21 -5.00 7.60
C PRO A 84 -9.76 -3.55 7.37
N VAL A 85 -8.54 -3.38 6.88
CA VAL A 85 -7.89 -2.09 6.63
C VAL A 85 -7.06 -2.14 5.34
N PRO A 86 -6.82 -1.02 4.66
CA PRO A 86 -6.08 -0.95 3.39
C PRO A 86 -4.56 -1.08 3.58
N PHE A 87 -4.12 -2.05 4.42
CA PHE A 87 -2.71 -2.23 4.75
C PHE A 87 -1.92 -2.74 3.55
N SER A 88 -2.45 -3.74 2.83
CA SER A 88 -1.75 -4.36 1.71
C SER A 88 -1.55 -3.38 0.56
N SER A 89 -2.58 -2.65 0.15
CA SER A 89 -2.51 -1.67 -0.93
C SER A 89 -1.58 -0.52 -0.62
N THR A 90 -1.63 -0.03 0.63
CA THR A 90 -0.88 1.16 1.04
C THR A 90 0.57 0.82 1.39
N VAL A 91 0.79 -0.19 2.23
CA VAL A 91 2.14 -0.48 2.79
C VAL A 91 2.94 -1.41 1.88
N TYR A 92 2.35 -2.54 1.39
CA TYR A 92 3.12 -3.47 0.55
C TYR A 92 3.22 -3.03 -0.90
N LEU A 93 2.24 -2.28 -1.42
CA LEU A 93 2.23 -1.91 -2.83
C LEU A 93 2.65 -0.46 -3.06
N ALA A 94 1.89 0.51 -2.52
CA ALA A 94 2.15 1.92 -2.82
C ALA A 94 3.44 2.44 -2.18
N ALA A 95 3.66 2.20 -0.87
CA ALA A 95 4.87 2.66 -0.19
C ALA A 95 6.12 2.01 -0.78
N GLU A 96 6.09 0.70 -1.06
CA GLU A 96 7.21 -0.01 -1.66
C GLU A 96 7.51 0.49 -3.08
N ALA A 97 6.50 0.74 -3.90
CA ALA A 97 6.70 1.31 -5.23
C ALA A 97 7.36 2.69 -5.17
N ILE A 98 6.98 3.53 -4.20
CA ILE A 98 7.59 4.85 -4.00
C ILE A 98 9.03 4.71 -3.48
N LEU A 99 9.29 3.80 -2.55
CA LEU A 99 10.64 3.54 -2.03
C LEU A 99 11.61 3.11 -3.12
N LEU A 100 11.15 2.22 -4.02
CA LEU A 100 11.98 1.63 -5.08
C LEU A 100 12.16 2.56 -6.29
N ALA A 101 11.14 3.31 -6.68
CA ALA A 101 11.10 4.02 -7.95
C ALA A 101 10.77 5.51 -7.84
N GLY A 102 10.36 6.01 -6.70
CA GLY A 102 10.06 7.42 -6.48
C GLY A 102 11.33 8.27 -6.39
N ASP A 103 11.24 9.51 -6.87
CA ASP A 103 12.26 10.53 -6.60
C ASP A 103 12.17 11.07 -5.17
N ASP A 104 13.16 11.85 -4.73
CA ASP A 104 13.21 12.36 -3.36
C ASP A 104 12.01 13.24 -3.02
N THR A 105 11.50 14.03 -3.96
CA THR A 105 10.31 14.87 -3.76
C THR A 105 9.07 14.02 -3.50
N GLN A 106 8.91 12.94 -4.26
CA GLN A 106 7.81 11.99 -4.11
C GLN A 106 7.89 11.23 -2.79
N LYS A 107 9.09 10.77 -2.42
CA LYS A 107 9.34 10.10 -1.14
C LYS A 107 9.03 11.02 0.04
N GLN A 108 9.56 12.24 0.03
CA GLN A 108 9.34 13.25 1.08
C GLN A 108 7.86 13.64 1.21
N LYS A 109 7.11 13.64 0.12
CA LYS A 109 5.69 13.97 0.14
C LYS A 109 4.84 12.85 0.69
N TRP A 110 5.02 11.62 0.21
CA TRP A 110 4.04 10.55 0.42
C TRP A 110 4.38 9.60 1.56
N LEU A 111 5.65 9.26 1.76
CA LEU A 111 6.02 8.27 2.78
C LEU A 111 5.67 8.72 4.21
N PRO A 112 5.89 9.99 4.61
CA PRO A 112 5.46 10.45 5.93
C PRO A 112 3.94 10.38 6.13
N LEU A 113 3.15 10.67 5.08
CA LEU A 113 1.69 10.60 5.16
C LEU A 113 1.20 9.15 5.30
N ILE A 114 1.86 8.21 4.62
CA ILE A 114 1.59 6.78 4.78
C ILE A 114 1.95 6.33 6.20
N ALA A 115 3.15 6.62 6.68
CA ALA A 115 3.60 6.24 8.03
C ALA A 115 2.66 6.77 9.12
N ALA A 116 2.15 7.99 8.96
CA ALA A 116 1.17 8.62 9.85
C ALA A 116 -0.27 8.11 9.65
N GLY A 117 -0.54 7.27 8.63
CA GLY A 117 -1.88 6.78 8.30
C GLY A 117 -2.85 7.86 7.79
N THR A 118 -2.34 9.00 7.35
CA THR A 118 -3.14 10.13 6.84
C THR A 118 -3.34 10.08 5.33
N ALA A 119 -2.63 9.22 4.61
CA ALA A 119 -2.86 8.91 3.21
C ALA A 119 -2.97 7.40 2.99
N ILE A 120 -3.93 7.01 2.16
CA ILE A 120 -4.10 5.66 1.65
C ILE A 120 -3.60 5.65 0.21
N GLY A 121 -2.66 4.77 -0.09
CA GLY A 121 -2.12 4.59 -1.43
C GLY A 121 -2.49 3.25 -2.03
N THR A 122 -2.42 3.16 -3.35
CA THR A 122 -2.60 1.90 -4.07
C THR A 122 -1.67 1.79 -5.27
N LEU A 123 -1.61 0.60 -5.87
CA LEU A 123 -0.84 0.32 -7.07
C LEU A 123 -1.80 -0.16 -8.19
N ALA A 124 -1.86 0.59 -9.27
CA ALA A 124 -2.73 0.35 -10.41
C ALA A 124 -1.93 -0.21 -11.60
N LEU A 125 -1.80 -1.55 -11.65
CA LEU A 125 -1.09 -2.27 -12.70
C LEU A 125 -2.04 -2.88 -13.72
N PHE A 126 -3.12 -3.53 -13.27
CA PHE A 126 -3.96 -4.39 -14.09
C PHE A 126 -4.91 -3.59 -15.00
N GLU A 127 -5.16 -4.11 -16.21
CA GLU A 127 -6.12 -3.59 -17.21
C GLU A 127 -7.13 -4.67 -17.62
N GLY A 128 -7.55 -5.47 -16.67
CA GLY A 128 -8.48 -6.57 -16.88
C GLY A 128 -7.94 -7.90 -16.37
N LYS A 129 -8.39 -8.99 -16.97
CA LYS A 129 -7.97 -10.35 -16.61
C LYS A 129 -6.57 -10.64 -17.16
N GLY A 130 -5.77 -11.40 -16.40
CA GLY A 130 -4.47 -11.86 -16.82
C GLY A 130 -3.30 -11.33 -15.98
N ASN A 131 -2.08 -11.61 -16.45
CA ASN A 131 -0.86 -11.15 -15.81
C ASN A 131 -0.55 -9.70 -16.24
N PRO A 132 -0.18 -8.78 -15.32
CA PRO A 132 0.23 -7.42 -15.65
C PRO A 132 1.63 -7.38 -16.27
N SER A 133 1.83 -8.09 -17.38
CA SER A 133 3.09 -8.02 -18.14
C SER A 133 3.21 -6.65 -18.85
N PRO A 134 4.43 -6.21 -19.18
CA PRO A 134 4.63 -4.97 -19.94
C PRO A 134 3.79 -4.89 -21.22
N GLN A 135 3.56 -6.03 -21.88
CA GLN A 135 2.74 -6.12 -23.09
C GLN A 135 1.24 -5.94 -22.82
N ALA A 136 0.78 -6.26 -21.61
CA ALA A 136 -0.62 -6.12 -21.22
C ALA A 136 -0.98 -4.67 -20.81
N ILE A 137 0.02 -3.83 -20.51
CA ILE A 137 -0.19 -2.44 -20.16
C ILE A 137 -0.41 -1.62 -21.43
N LYS A 138 -1.64 -1.12 -21.61
CA LYS A 138 -2.10 -0.34 -22.76
C LYS A 138 -2.38 1.12 -22.43
N LEU A 139 -2.71 1.43 -21.16
CA LEU A 139 -2.88 2.81 -20.71
C LEU A 139 -1.66 3.61 -21.09
N SER A 140 -1.87 4.69 -21.85
CA SER A 140 -0.79 5.50 -22.40
C SER A 140 -0.59 6.79 -21.63
N ALA A 141 0.67 7.23 -21.57
CA ALA A 141 1.06 8.53 -21.08
C ALA A 141 1.61 9.36 -22.27
N SER A 142 0.99 10.49 -22.53
CA SER A 142 1.40 11.40 -23.61
C SER A 142 1.04 12.85 -23.28
N GLY A 143 1.96 13.78 -23.53
CA GLY A 143 1.73 15.21 -23.32
C GLY A 143 1.34 15.58 -21.88
N GLY A 144 1.82 14.84 -20.89
CA GLY A 144 1.48 15.06 -19.46
C GLY A 144 0.11 14.50 -19.04
N THR A 145 -0.57 13.76 -19.91
CA THR A 145 -1.90 13.18 -19.64
C THR A 145 -1.82 11.66 -19.66
N LEU A 146 -2.52 11.02 -18.73
CA LEU A 146 -2.81 9.59 -18.70
C LEU A 146 -4.22 9.35 -19.25
N ASN A 147 -4.38 8.38 -20.16
CA ASN A 147 -5.69 8.03 -20.69
C ASN A 147 -5.85 6.51 -20.76
N GLY A 148 -6.84 5.99 -20.04
CA GLY A 148 -7.15 4.57 -20.00
C GLY A 148 -7.80 4.14 -18.69
N ILE A 149 -7.95 2.84 -18.51
CA ILE A 149 -8.64 2.24 -17.35
C ILE A 149 -7.73 1.20 -16.72
N LYS A 150 -7.62 1.27 -15.39
CA LYS A 150 -6.98 0.23 -14.56
C LYS A 150 -8.02 -0.52 -13.76
N LYS A 151 -8.01 -1.85 -13.84
CA LYS A 151 -8.87 -2.73 -13.03
C LYS A 151 -8.40 -4.19 -13.05
N PRO A 152 -8.46 -4.92 -11.92
CA PRO A 152 -8.83 -4.39 -10.60
C PRO A 152 -7.71 -3.51 -10.00
N VAL A 153 -8.09 -2.58 -9.12
CA VAL A 153 -7.17 -1.78 -8.32
C VAL A 153 -7.52 -2.01 -6.84
N PRO A 154 -6.64 -2.63 -6.04
CA PRO A 154 -6.90 -2.86 -4.63
C PRO A 154 -7.19 -1.55 -3.90
N ASP A 155 -8.27 -1.49 -3.13
CA ASP A 155 -8.68 -0.29 -2.36
C ASP A 155 -8.77 1.02 -3.16
N GLY A 156 -8.90 0.95 -4.49
CA GLY A 156 -8.90 2.11 -5.39
C GLY A 156 -9.99 3.14 -5.03
N ALA A 157 -11.18 2.67 -4.65
CA ALA A 157 -12.30 3.55 -4.29
C ALA A 157 -12.09 4.37 -2.99
N ILE A 158 -11.11 4.02 -2.17
CA ILE A 158 -10.81 4.70 -0.91
C ILE A 158 -9.41 5.32 -0.85
N ALA A 159 -8.59 5.06 -1.85
CA ALA A 159 -7.24 5.57 -1.90
C ALA A 159 -7.21 7.08 -2.21
N ASP A 160 -6.24 7.76 -1.62
CA ASP A 160 -5.98 9.19 -1.90
C ASP A 160 -5.13 9.36 -3.15
N PHE A 161 -4.26 8.40 -3.42
CA PHE A 161 -3.40 8.38 -4.61
C PHE A 161 -3.14 6.95 -5.11
N ALA A 162 -2.76 6.84 -6.37
CA ALA A 162 -2.31 5.59 -6.98
C ALA A 162 -0.93 5.73 -7.63
N VAL A 163 -0.12 4.68 -7.52
CA VAL A 163 1.02 4.47 -8.42
C VAL A 163 0.49 3.74 -9.65
N VAL A 164 0.48 4.42 -10.79
CA VAL A 164 -0.12 3.94 -12.03
C VAL A 164 0.96 3.56 -13.03
N ALA A 165 0.96 2.32 -13.51
CA ALA A 165 1.83 1.90 -14.61
C ALA A 165 1.22 2.33 -15.94
N ALA A 166 1.98 3.04 -16.76
CA ALA A 166 1.54 3.51 -18.06
C ALA A 166 2.64 3.36 -19.12
N ARG A 167 2.21 3.24 -20.36
CA ARG A 167 3.09 3.14 -21.51
C ARG A 167 3.55 4.51 -21.97
N THR A 168 4.86 4.70 -22.02
CA THR A 168 5.53 5.94 -22.47
C THR A 168 6.28 5.74 -23.80
N GLY A 169 6.41 4.49 -24.27
CA GLY A 169 7.10 4.14 -25.51
C GLY A 169 6.31 3.15 -26.36
N SER A 170 6.81 2.84 -27.54
CA SER A 170 6.15 1.99 -28.55
C SER A 170 6.92 0.71 -28.92
N SER A 171 8.04 0.43 -28.28
CA SER A 171 8.88 -0.74 -28.63
C SER A 171 8.31 -2.07 -28.14
N GLY A 172 7.32 -2.05 -27.23
CA GLY A 172 6.73 -3.23 -26.59
C GLY A 172 7.62 -3.84 -25.50
N ARG A 173 8.70 -3.15 -25.09
CA ARG A 173 9.63 -3.59 -24.05
C ARG A 173 9.22 -3.07 -22.68
N GLU A 174 9.83 -3.62 -21.64
CA GLU A 174 9.67 -3.13 -20.26
C GLU A 174 10.08 -1.68 -20.08
N THR A 175 11.10 -1.24 -20.82
CA THR A 175 11.60 0.14 -20.86
C THR A 175 10.57 1.16 -21.37
N ASP A 176 9.46 0.69 -21.97
CA ASP A 176 8.36 1.55 -22.40
C ASP A 176 7.35 1.84 -21.28
N ILE A 177 7.52 1.25 -20.10
CA ILE A 177 6.61 1.42 -18.98
C ILE A 177 7.23 2.35 -17.96
N SER A 178 6.46 3.35 -17.55
CA SER A 178 6.79 4.26 -16.45
C SER A 178 5.71 4.20 -15.38
N LEU A 179 6.09 4.55 -14.15
CA LEU A 179 5.18 4.67 -13.02
C LEU A 179 4.87 6.15 -12.79
N PHE A 180 3.61 6.45 -12.55
CA PHE A 180 3.10 7.78 -12.29
C PHE A 180 2.37 7.83 -10.95
N LEU A 181 2.66 8.82 -10.14
CA LEU A 181 1.86 9.14 -8.97
C LEU A 181 0.68 10.00 -9.38
N VAL A 182 -0.52 9.47 -9.20
CA VAL A 182 -1.78 10.11 -9.58
C VAL A 182 -2.60 10.39 -8.34
N ASP A 183 -2.97 11.63 -8.13
CA ASP A 183 -3.96 12.02 -7.12
C ASP A 183 -5.35 11.54 -7.59
N LEU A 184 -5.99 10.67 -6.83
CA LEU A 184 -7.29 10.10 -7.21
C LEU A 184 -8.47 11.08 -7.01
N LYS A 185 -8.21 12.26 -6.44
CA LYS A 185 -9.17 13.36 -6.32
C LYS A 185 -9.00 14.43 -7.41
N ALA A 186 -8.02 14.23 -8.32
CA ALA A 186 -7.79 15.14 -9.42
C ALA A 186 -8.94 15.11 -10.44
N GLU A 187 -9.15 16.23 -11.13
CA GLU A 187 -10.13 16.34 -12.22
C GLU A 187 -9.85 15.32 -13.32
N GLY A 188 -10.88 14.63 -13.80
CA GLY A 188 -10.78 13.59 -14.84
C GLY A 188 -10.40 12.20 -14.31
N VAL A 189 -10.26 12.02 -13.00
CA VAL A 189 -10.05 10.70 -12.37
C VAL A 189 -11.37 10.19 -11.79
N GLU A 190 -11.75 8.96 -12.13
CA GLU A 190 -12.88 8.22 -11.55
C GLU A 190 -12.32 6.96 -10.87
N ALA A 191 -12.64 6.75 -9.58
CA ALA A 191 -12.17 5.62 -8.77
C ALA A 191 -13.33 4.92 -8.02
#